data_52107d1e9bee380b50b2b7d018f512b3
#
_entry.id   52107d1e9bee380b50b2b7d018f512b3
#
_cell.length_a   1.000
_cell.length_b   1.000
_cell.length_c   1.000
_cell.angle_alpha   90.00
_cell.angle_beta   90.00
_cell.angle_gamma   90.00
#
_symmetry.space_group_name_H-M   'P 1'
#
loop_
_entity.id
_entity.type
_entity.pdbx_description
1 polymer ?
#
loop_
_entity_poly.entity_id
_entity_poly.type
_entity_poly.pdbx_seq_one_letter_code
_entity_poly.pdbx_strand_id
1 'polypeptide(L)'
;AFTNVANGGVYSGATTAMLTITAPPVSFSTNQYRCIVTGAAPCAAQTSRVATLVVNPLPVIVISATAPRSLLPGLTSTFTSTVSPNPAVTYSWIRNGVVLSNPALGVVSGLGTGSIIVDVDGMGDYQLRVTDVNGCTNISNTVTIKDSASGKCFIYPNPTSGKFQVRYYSVANNVLPRTLTIFDAKGDRVLTQFYTIGRPYDRMDVDMRAFGKGLY
;
A
#
# COMPACT_ATOMS: atom_id res chain seq x y z
N ALA A 1 6.86 35.48 28.70
CA ALA A 1 8.23 35.86 29.04
C ALA A 1 9.21 34.90 28.36
N PHE A 2 10.41 35.38 27.96
CA PHE A 2 11.46 34.53 27.41
C PHE A 2 12.35 34.03 28.57
N THR A 3 12.74 32.76 28.48
CA THR A 3 13.71 32.13 29.40
C THR A 3 14.93 31.67 28.59
N ASN A 4 16.09 31.60 29.22
CA ASN A 4 17.28 31.12 28.55
C ASN A 4 17.17 29.62 28.27
N VAL A 5 17.51 29.22 27.04
CA VAL A 5 17.60 27.82 26.65
C VAL A 5 18.96 27.28 27.11
N ALA A 6 18.95 26.07 27.67
CA ALA A 6 20.16 25.33 28.00
C ALA A 6 20.32 24.12 27.07
N ASN A 7 21.56 23.65 26.88
CA ASN A 7 21.81 22.40 26.19
C ASN A 7 21.24 21.22 26.99
N GLY A 8 20.62 20.29 26.30
CA GLY A 8 19.98 19.09 26.84
C GLY A 8 18.60 18.86 26.28
N GLY A 9 18.09 17.64 26.42
CA GLY A 9 16.82 17.23 25.79
C GLY A 9 16.87 17.40 24.27
N VAL A 10 15.97 18.22 23.72
CA VAL A 10 15.90 18.50 22.28
C VAL A 10 16.87 19.58 21.79
N TYR A 11 17.54 20.32 22.72
CA TYR A 11 18.36 21.48 22.40
C TYR A 11 19.85 21.19 22.41
N SER A 12 20.56 21.72 21.43
CA SER A 12 22.01 21.78 21.38
C SER A 12 22.48 23.11 20.76
N GLY A 13 23.69 23.54 21.09
CA GLY A 13 24.26 24.81 20.61
C GLY A 13 23.63 26.06 21.23
N ALA A 14 22.99 25.97 22.41
CA ALA A 14 22.27 27.08 23.04
C ALA A 14 23.15 28.33 23.34
N THR A 15 24.46 28.17 23.46
CA THR A 15 25.45 29.25 23.71
C THR A 15 26.34 29.53 22.49
N THR A 16 25.97 29.06 21.32
CA THR A 16 26.69 29.25 20.05
C THR A 16 25.87 30.08 19.06
N ALA A 17 26.43 30.36 17.89
CA ALA A 17 25.73 31.06 16.83
C ALA A 17 24.59 30.26 16.21
N MET A 18 24.51 28.94 16.48
CA MET A 18 23.50 28.04 15.90
C MET A 18 22.84 27.22 17.02
N LEU A 19 21.55 27.48 17.23
CA LEU A 19 20.69 26.61 18.05
C LEU A 19 20.13 25.51 17.21
N THR A 20 20.37 24.26 17.60
CA THR A 20 19.79 23.06 16.99
C THR A 20 18.70 22.51 17.88
N ILE A 21 17.52 22.21 17.26
CA ILE A 21 16.38 21.58 17.93
C ILE A 21 16.13 20.26 17.21
N THR A 22 16.34 19.13 17.89
CA THR A 22 16.26 17.79 17.32
C THR A 22 15.00 17.09 17.78
N ALA A 23 14.19 16.59 16.82
CA ALA A 23 12.95 15.83 17.07
C ALA A 23 12.03 16.49 18.12
N PRO A 24 11.66 17.78 17.97
CA PRO A 24 10.80 18.45 18.93
C PRO A 24 9.41 17.81 18.92
N PRO A 25 8.74 17.67 20.08
CA PRO A 25 7.35 17.24 20.13
C PRO A 25 6.43 18.30 19.51
N VAL A 26 5.24 17.90 19.07
CA VAL A 26 4.23 18.81 18.46
C VAL A 26 3.85 19.95 19.40
N SER A 27 3.90 19.73 20.71
CA SER A 27 3.67 20.75 21.76
C SER A 27 4.64 21.94 21.71
N PHE A 28 5.77 21.79 20.99
CA PHE A 28 6.72 22.90 20.78
C PHE A 28 6.32 23.81 19.62
N SER A 29 5.31 23.44 18.86
CA SER A 29 4.76 24.30 17.81
C SER A 29 4.28 25.62 18.45
N THR A 30 4.54 26.73 17.78
CA THR A 30 4.31 28.10 18.25
C THR A 30 5.30 28.61 19.30
N ASN A 31 6.24 27.81 19.81
CA ASN A 31 7.33 28.33 20.64
C ASN A 31 8.13 29.37 19.87
N GLN A 32 8.49 30.44 20.60
CA GLN A 32 9.22 31.56 20.04
C GLN A 32 10.65 31.58 20.58
N TYR A 33 11.59 31.83 19.69
CA TYR A 33 13.02 31.87 19.98
C TYR A 33 13.61 33.20 19.54
N ARG A 34 14.58 33.70 20.31
CA ARG A 34 15.42 34.84 19.96
C ARG A 34 16.85 34.62 20.44
N CYS A 35 17.79 35.21 19.77
CA CYS A 35 19.19 35.19 20.15
C CYS A 35 19.55 36.53 20.84
N ILE A 36 20.31 36.48 21.92
CA ILE A 36 20.92 37.64 22.54
C ILE A 36 22.43 37.49 22.38
N VAL A 37 23.05 38.45 21.73
CA VAL A 37 24.48 38.50 21.50
C VAL A 37 25.07 39.57 22.42
N THR A 38 26.02 39.17 23.26
CA THR A 38 26.71 40.08 24.17
C THR A 38 28.15 40.26 23.72
N GLY A 39 28.59 41.48 23.46
CA GLY A 39 29.96 41.83 23.15
C GLY A 39 30.79 42.12 24.39
N ALA A 40 32.08 42.33 24.20
CA ALA A 40 32.93 42.86 25.25
C ALA A 40 32.55 44.31 25.58
N ALA A 41 32.72 44.71 26.86
CA ALA A 41 32.47 46.10 27.28
C ALA A 41 33.29 47.07 26.42
N PRO A 42 32.71 48.22 26.00
CA PRO A 42 31.44 48.82 26.41
C PRO A 42 30.22 48.45 25.54
N CYS A 43 30.29 47.41 24.69
CA CYS A 43 29.21 47.06 23.77
C CYS A 43 27.95 46.54 24.50
N ALA A 44 26.81 47.16 24.24
CA ALA A 44 25.52 46.71 24.76
C ALA A 44 25.06 45.42 24.09
N ALA A 45 24.37 44.56 24.84
CA ALA A 45 23.77 43.35 24.28
C ALA A 45 22.72 43.67 23.20
N GLN A 46 22.76 42.91 22.12
CA GLN A 46 21.79 43.01 21.02
C GLN A 46 20.87 41.78 20.97
N THR A 47 19.60 42.03 20.71
CA THR A 47 18.59 40.99 20.63
C THR A 47 18.09 40.83 19.17
N SER A 48 18.06 39.59 18.68
CA SER A 48 17.53 39.30 17.36
C SER A 48 16.02 39.49 17.28
N ARG A 49 15.47 39.46 16.06
CA ARG A 49 14.06 39.26 15.84
C ARG A 49 13.64 37.87 16.38
N VAL A 50 12.34 37.75 16.69
CA VAL A 50 11.73 36.52 17.13
C VAL A 50 11.52 35.60 15.98
N ALA A 51 11.90 34.33 16.13
CA ALA A 51 11.56 33.22 15.22
C ALA A 51 10.52 32.31 15.89
N THR A 52 9.52 31.89 15.16
CA THR A 52 8.50 30.96 15.65
C THR A 52 8.76 29.57 15.10
N LEU A 53 8.78 28.56 15.95
CA LEU A 53 8.91 27.15 15.55
C LEU A 53 7.54 26.63 15.12
N VAL A 54 7.51 25.94 13.99
CA VAL A 54 6.35 25.15 13.55
C VAL A 54 6.74 23.68 13.56
N VAL A 55 6.00 22.87 14.30
CA VAL A 55 6.17 21.40 14.34
C VAL A 55 4.92 20.76 13.78
N ASN A 56 5.07 20.10 12.63
CA ASN A 56 3.97 19.41 11.98
C ASN A 56 3.82 18.00 12.55
N PRO A 57 2.60 17.56 12.93
CA PRO A 57 2.38 16.19 13.36
C PRO A 57 2.54 15.22 12.18
N LEU A 58 2.99 14.00 12.46
CA LEU A 58 2.97 12.92 11.48
C LEU A 58 1.52 12.56 11.13
N PRO A 59 1.21 12.23 9.88
CA PRO A 59 -0.11 11.77 9.50
C PRO A 59 -0.45 10.44 10.18
N VAL A 60 -1.65 10.34 10.72
CA VAL A 60 -2.26 9.09 11.17
C VAL A 60 -3.05 8.52 10.02
N ILE A 61 -2.71 7.31 9.61
CA ILE A 61 -3.27 6.66 8.42
C ILE A 61 -3.95 5.37 8.88
N VAL A 62 -5.24 5.22 8.58
CA VAL A 62 -5.98 3.99 8.84
C VAL A 62 -6.54 3.49 7.51
N ILE A 63 -6.24 2.22 7.20
CA ILE A 63 -6.85 1.53 6.07
C ILE A 63 -7.83 0.46 6.57
N SER A 64 -8.89 0.27 5.80
CA SER A 64 -9.86 -0.80 5.98
C SER A 64 -10.17 -1.42 4.62
N ALA A 65 -10.67 -2.66 4.62
CA ALA A 65 -11.13 -3.34 3.41
C ALA A 65 -12.58 -3.78 3.60
N THR A 66 -13.39 -3.66 2.53
CA THR A 66 -14.75 -4.17 2.51
C THR A 66 -14.76 -5.70 2.53
N ALA A 67 -15.86 -6.29 3.00
CA ALA A 67 -16.09 -7.72 2.84
C ALA A 67 -16.42 -8.05 1.35
N PRO A 68 -16.01 -9.22 0.85
CA PRO A 68 -15.24 -10.26 1.53
C PRO A 68 -13.73 -9.94 1.55
N ARG A 69 -13.04 -10.35 2.63
CA ARG A 69 -11.55 -10.32 2.70
C ARG A 69 -10.92 -11.68 2.37
N SER A 70 -11.75 -12.71 2.23
CA SER A 70 -11.35 -14.00 1.68
C SER A 70 -11.95 -14.13 0.29
N LEU A 71 -11.11 -14.15 -0.74
CA LEU A 71 -11.53 -14.00 -2.12
C LEU A 71 -11.59 -15.34 -2.86
N LEU A 72 -12.56 -15.42 -3.76
CA LEU A 72 -12.69 -16.41 -4.81
C LEU A 72 -12.51 -15.71 -6.17
N PRO A 73 -12.19 -16.44 -7.24
CA PRO A 73 -12.21 -15.89 -8.59
C PRO A 73 -13.54 -15.19 -8.90
N GLY A 74 -13.47 -13.97 -9.41
CA GLY A 74 -14.62 -13.11 -9.68
C GLY A 74 -15.06 -12.20 -8.55
N LEU A 75 -14.51 -12.35 -7.34
CA LEU A 75 -14.76 -11.45 -6.22
C LEU A 75 -13.64 -10.40 -6.11
N THR A 76 -14.01 -9.24 -5.59
CA THR A 76 -13.10 -8.14 -5.28
C THR A 76 -13.30 -7.63 -3.87
N SER A 77 -12.27 -6.99 -3.32
CA SER A 77 -12.34 -6.24 -2.08
C SER A 77 -11.86 -4.82 -2.34
N THR A 78 -12.54 -3.83 -1.76
CA THR A 78 -12.17 -2.42 -1.88
C THR A 78 -11.50 -1.97 -0.60
N PHE A 79 -10.29 -1.45 -0.71
CA PHE A 79 -9.62 -0.74 0.36
C PHE A 79 -9.99 0.73 0.34
N THR A 80 -10.18 1.29 1.51
CA THR A 80 -10.36 2.72 1.74
C THR A 80 -9.39 3.19 2.82
N SER A 81 -8.97 4.45 2.75
CA SER A 81 -8.11 5.05 3.76
C SER A 81 -8.70 6.32 4.35
N THR A 82 -8.34 6.59 5.60
CA THR A 82 -8.51 7.89 6.24
C THR A 82 -7.14 8.42 6.66
N VAL A 83 -6.93 9.72 6.49
CA VAL A 83 -5.68 10.40 6.82
C VAL A 83 -5.99 11.66 7.62
N SER A 84 -5.31 11.86 8.73
CA SER A 84 -5.48 13.03 9.62
C SER A 84 -4.15 13.41 10.28
N PRO A 85 -3.97 14.64 10.78
CA PRO A 85 -4.88 15.77 10.68
C PRO A 85 -4.80 16.48 9.33
N ASN A 86 -3.73 16.29 8.55
CA ASN A 86 -3.49 16.99 7.31
C ASN A 86 -3.85 16.11 6.10
N PRO A 87 -4.32 16.71 4.99
CA PRO A 87 -4.63 15.96 3.79
C PRO A 87 -3.39 15.33 3.16
N ALA A 88 -3.58 14.15 2.56
CA ALA A 88 -2.56 13.44 1.82
C ALA A 88 -2.29 14.11 0.47
N VAL A 89 -1.00 14.12 0.05
CA VAL A 89 -0.56 14.56 -1.29
C VAL A 89 -0.17 13.37 -2.13
N THR A 90 0.47 12.35 -1.52
CA THR A 90 0.88 11.14 -2.24
C THR A 90 0.43 9.88 -1.51
N TYR A 91 0.10 8.86 -2.31
CA TYR A 91 -0.32 7.56 -1.83
C TYR A 91 0.56 6.49 -2.46
N SER A 92 1.12 5.61 -1.64
CA SER A 92 1.95 4.48 -2.09
C SER A 92 1.48 3.21 -1.40
N TRP A 93 0.75 2.36 -2.11
CA TRP A 93 0.30 1.08 -1.60
C TRP A 93 1.46 0.08 -1.55
N ILE A 94 1.50 -0.67 -0.46
CA ILE A 94 2.53 -1.67 -0.16
C ILE A 94 1.81 -3.02 0.00
N ARG A 95 2.30 -4.07 -0.64
CA ARG A 95 1.81 -5.45 -0.45
C ARG A 95 2.99 -6.36 -0.10
N ASN A 96 2.87 -7.09 1.01
CA ASN A 96 3.92 -7.98 1.52
C ASN A 96 5.28 -7.26 1.63
N GLY A 97 5.29 -6.01 2.09
CA GLY A 97 6.49 -5.19 2.24
C GLY A 97 7.01 -4.53 0.95
N VAL A 98 6.42 -4.81 -0.20
CA VAL A 98 6.86 -4.28 -1.51
C VAL A 98 5.90 -3.18 -1.99
N VAL A 99 6.45 -2.03 -2.38
CA VAL A 99 5.66 -0.94 -2.98
C VAL A 99 5.12 -1.39 -4.33
N LEU A 100 3.82 -1.22 -4.52
CA LEU A 100 3.14 -1.57 -5.76
C LEU A 100 3.38 -0.49 -6.83
N SER A 101 3.70 -0.93 -8.04
CA SER A 101 3.83 -0.10 -9.23
C SER A 101 2.73 -0.44 -10.24
N ASN A 102 2.33 0.51 -11.06
CA ASN A 102 1.29 0.29 -12.08
C ASN A 102 1.90 -0.26 -13.38
N PRO A 103 1.40 -1.39 -13.94
CA PRO A 103 0.34 -2.24 -13.41
C PRO A 103 0.82 -3.15 -12.27
N ALA A 104 -0.03 -3.40 -11.27
CA ALA A 104 0.22 -4.34 -10.19
C ALA A 104 -0.76 -5.54 -10.32
N LEU A 105 -0.21 -6.76 -10.29
CA LEU A 105 -1.01 -7.97 -10.37
C LEU A 105 -2.06 -8.01 -9.26
N GLY A 106 -3.33 -8.25 -9.63
CA GLY A 106 -4.45 -8.32 -8.72
C GLY A 106 -4.93 -6.97 -8.16
N VAL A 107 -4.40 -5.84 -8.66
CA VAL A 107 -4.97 -4.52 -8.43
C VAL A 107 -5.81 -4.13 -9.64
N VAL A 108 -7.12 -4.08 -9.45
CA VAL A 108 -8.09 -3.77 -10.51
C VAL A 108 -8.09 -2.29 -10.85
N SER A 109 -8.02 -1.43 -9.83
CA SER A 109 -8.01 0.03 -10.00
C SER A 109 -7.54 0.76 -8.74
N GLY A 110 -7.33 2.07 -8.86
CA GLY A 110 -7.12 3.00 -7.75
C GLY A 110 -5.67 3.13 -7.27
N LEU A 111 -4.70 2.43 -7.89
CA LEU A 111 -3.29 2.55 -7.52
C LEU A 111 -2.82 4.01 -7.64
N GLY A 112 -2.20 4.54 -6.58
CA GLY A 112 -1.82 5.96 -6.48
C GLY A 112 -2.87 6.85 -5.83
N THR A 113 -3.98 6.30 -5.37
CA THR A 113 -5.02 7.00 -4.60
C THR A 113 -5.20 6.42 -3.20
N GLY A 114 -6.01 7.04 -2.37
CA GLY A 114 -6.37 6.54 -1.04
C GLY A 114 -7.29 5.32 -1.04
N SER A 115 -7.69 4.81 -2.21
CA SER A 115 -8.56 3.65 -2.34
C SER A 115 -8.12 2.77 -3.50
N ILE A 116 -8.02 1.45 -3.28
CA ILE A 116 -7.75 0.46 -4.35
C ILE A 116 -8.77 -0.66 -4.32
N ILE A 117 -9.00 -1.25 -5.49
CA ILE A 117 -9.79 -2.47 -5.63
C ILE A 117 -8.84 -3.62 -5.98
N VAL A 118 -8.95 -4.72 -5.25
CA VAL A 118 -8.12 -5.91 -5.44
C VAL A 118 -8.98 -7.14 -5.70
N ASP A 119 -8.46 -8.05 -6.51
CA ASP A 119 -9.06 -9.36 -6.80
C ASP A 119 -8.23 -10.51 -6.21
N VAL A 120 -8.58 -11.74 -6.56
CA VAL A 120 -7.93 -12.96 -6.06
C VAL A 120 -6.42 -13.05 -6.42
N ASP A 121 -5.97 -12.38 -7.46
CA ASP A 121 -4.55 -12.31 -7.81
C ASP A 121 -3.76 -11.34 -6.91
N GLY A 122 -4.46 -10.49 -6.17
CA GLY A 122 -3.91 -9.49 -5.27
C GLY A 122 -3.87 -9.90 -3.79
N MET A 123 -3.89 -11.18 -3.45
CA MET A 123 -3.80 -11.62 -2.05
C MET A 123 -2.50 -11.18 -1.37
N GLY A 124 -2.58 -10.92 -0.07
CA GLY A 124 -1.43 -10.51 0.74
C GLY A 124 -1.76 -9.49 1.81
N ASP A 125 -0.72 -9.03 2.49
CA ASP A 125 -0.76 -8.02 3.54
C ASP A 125 -0.58 -6.63 2.94
N TYR A 126 -1.57 -5.76 3.15
CA TYR A 126 -1.59 -4.42 2.60
C TYR A 126 -1.33 -3.37 3.66
N GLN A 127 -0.51 -2.39 3.30
CA GLN A 127 -0.28 -1.14 4.02
C GLN A 127 -0.30 0.03 3.03
N LEU A 128 -0.55 1.22 3.53
CA LEU A 128 -0.51 2.46 2.76
C LEU A 128 0.50 3.41 3.35
N ARG A 129 1.47 3.85 2.54
CA ARG A 129 2.35 4.98 2.86
C ARG A 129 1.75 6.24 2.30
N VAL A 130 1.69 7.28 3.12
CA VAL A 130 1.17 8.60 2.73
C VAL A 130 2.19 9.67 3.07
N THR A 131 2.34 10.65 2.19
CA THR A 131 2.99 11.94 2.49
C THR A 131 1.91 13.01 2.51
N ASP A 132 1.88 13.82 3.56
CA ASP A 132 0.93 14.91 3.71
C ASP A 132 1.41 16.22 3.05
N VAL A 133 0.59 17.27 3.11
CA VAL A 133 0.89 18.60 2.54
C VAL A 133 2.10 19.27 3.17
N ASN A 134 2.52 18.86 4.36
CA ASN A 134 3.71 19.36 5.05
C ASN A 134 4.97 18.55 4.74
N GLY A 135 4.86 17.52 3.89
CA GLY A 135 5.95 16.60 3.56
C GLY A 135 6.19 15.53 4.61
N CYS A 136 5.33 15.42 5.64
CA CYS A 136 5.44 14.38 6.65
C CYS A 136 4.94 13.04 6.11
N THR A 137 5.71 11.97 6.34
CA THR A 137 5.40 10.63 5.80
C THR A 137 5.18 9.63 6.93
N ASN A 138 4.16 8.79 6.80
CA ASN A 138 3.90 7.68 7.71
C ASN A 138 3.26 6.49 6.96
N ILE A 139 3.10 5.36 7.67
CA ILE A 139 2.54 4.09 7.14
C ILE A 139 1.34 3.70 8.01
N SER A 140 0.31 3.13 7.35
CA SER A 140 -0.93 2.68 8.00
C SER A 140 -0.77 1.39 8.81
N ASN A 141 -1.86 0.99 9.47
CA ASN A 141 -2.08 -0.39 9.91
C ASN A 141 -2.02 -1.37 8.73
N THR A 142 -1.87 -2.67 9.04
CA THR A 142 -1.91 -3.76 8.05
C THR A 142 -3.31 -4.34 7.95
N VAL A 143 -3.76 -4.60 6.70
CA VAL A 143 -5.00 -5.34 6.41
C VAL A 143 -4.69 -6.45 5.43
N THR A 144 -5.09 -7.68 5.75
CA THR A 144 -4.81 -8.89 4.97
C THR A 144 -5.98 -9.27 4.09
N ILE A 145 -5.71 -9.58 2.82
CA ILE A 145 -6.61 -10.27 1.88
C ILE A 145 -6.11 -11.70 1.72
N LYS A 146 -6.99 -12.66 1.91
CA LYS A 146 -6.71 -14.11 1.84
C LYS A 146 -7.48 -14.77 0.72
N ASP A 147 -7.12 -15.99 0.39
CA ASP A 147 -7.97 -16.89 -0.38
C ASP A 147 -9.13 -17.40 0.46
N SER A 148 -10.17 -17.86 -0.23
CA SER A 148 -11.24 -18.67 0.35
C SER A 148 -11.18 -20.03 -0.30
N ALA A 149 -10.79 -21.06 0.46
CA ALA A 149 -10.73 -22.42 -0.05
C ALA A 149 -12.10 -22.85 -0.62
N SER A 150 -12.08 -23.40 -1.85
CA SER A 150 -13.28 -23.90 -2.53
C SER A 150 -12.95 -25.15 -3.33
N GLY A 151 -13.80 -26.17 -3.24
CA GLY A 151 -13.71 -27.34 -4.12
C GLY A 151 -14.19 -27.09 -5.57
N LYS A 152 -14.62 -25.86 -5.88
CA LYS A 152 -15.13 -25.51 -7.21
C LYS A 152 -13.99 -25.16 -8.18
N CYS A 153 -14.18 -25.55 -9.44
CA CYS A 153 -13.42 -25.05 -10.58
C CYS A 153 -14.13 -23.83 -11.16
N PHE A 154 -13.39 -22.77 -11.42
CA PHE A 154 -13.90 -21.52 -11.99
C PHE A 154 -13.43 -21.41 -13.43
N ILE A 155 -14.37 -21.24 -14.36
CA ILE A 155 -14.11 -21.08 -15.80
C ILE A 155 -14.78 -19.79 -16.24
N TYR A 156 -14.00 -18.87 -16.82
CA TYR A 156 -14.58 -17.61 -17.29
C TYR A 156 -13.71 -16.91 -18.36
N PRO A 157 -14.34 -16.17 -19.28
CA PRO A 157 -15.79 -16.12 -19.49
C PRO A 157 -16.36 -17.47 -19.95
N ASN A 158 -17.60 -17.75 -19.53
CA ASN A 158 -18.37 -18.88 -19.99
C ASN A 158 -19.84 -18.43 -20.14
N PRO A 159 -20.40 -18.32 -21.37
CA PRO A 159 -19.79 -18.66 -22.67
C PRO A 159 -18.59 -17.80 -23.04
N THR A 160 -17.75 -18.30 -23.93
CA THR A 160 -16.50 -17.65 -24.37
C THR A 160 -16.48 -17.45 -25.91
N SER A 161 -15.72 -16.44 -26.35
CA SER A 161 -15.35 -16.25 -27.76
C SER A 161 -14.15 -17.11 -28.19
N GLY A 162 -13.74 -18.09 -27.38
CA GLY A 162 -12.62 -19.00 -27.62
C GLY A 162 -11.43 -18.82 -26.68
N LYS A 163 -11.34 -17.69 -25.94
CA LYS A 163 -10.34 -17.51 -24.90
C LYS A 163 -11.01 -17.47 -23.53
N PHE A 164 -10.52 -18.31 -22.62
CA PHE A 164 -10.99 -18.36 -21.26
C PHE A 164 -9.87 -18.77 -20.31
N GLN A 165 -10.11 -18.66 -19.02
CA GLN A 165 -9.22 -19.13 -17.99
C GLN A 165 -9.92 -20.14 -17.08
N VAL A 166 -9.14 -21.10 -16.63
CA VAL A 166 -9.55 -22.08 -15.63
C VAL A 166 -8.77 -21.80 -14.35
N ARG A 167 -9.47 -21.78 -13.21
CA ARG A 167 -8.88 -21.60 -11.90
C ARG A 167 -9.51 -22.56 -10.91
N TYR A 168 -8.69 -23.14 -10.03
CA TYR A 168 -9.15 -23.94 -8.92
C TYR A 168 -8.28 -23.70 -7.69
N TYR A 169 -8.76 -24.10 -6.53
CA TYR A 169 -8.02 -23.95 -5.30
C TYR A 169 -6.82 -24.92 -5.27
N SER A 170 -5.65 -24.38 -5.06
CA SER A 170 -4.42 -25.12 -4.76
C SER A 170 -3.78 -24.52 -3.51
N VAL A 171 -3.23 -25.34 -2.64
CA VAL A 171 -2.57 -24.85 -1.43
C VAL A 171 -1.38 -23.97 -1.81
N ALA A 172 -1.23 -22.84 -1.11
CA ALA A 172 -0.11 -21.93 -1.31
C ALA A 172 1.25 -22.65 -1.11
N ASN A 173 2.24 -22.21 -1.86
CA ASN A 173 3.63 -22.72 -1.82
C ASN A 173 3.83 -24.18 -2.25
N ASN A 174 2.82 -24.78 -2.87
CA ASN A 174 2.92 -26.12 -3.45
C ASN A 174 2.92 -26.01 -4.97
N VAL A 175 4.11 -25.73 -5.53
CA VAL A 175 4.30 -25.64 -6.98
C VAL A 175 4.18 -27.02 -7.60
N LEU A 176 3.09 -27.26 -8.32
CA LEU A 176 2.81 -28.58 -8.91
C LEU A 176 2.49 -28.45 -10.41
N PRO A 177 3.02 -29.38 -11.24
CA PRO A 177 2.57 -29.50 -12.61
C PRO A 177 1.10 -29.92 -12.63
N ARG A 178 0.34 -29.37 -13.56
CA ARG A 178 -1.06 -29.70 -13.79
C ARG A 178 -1.30 -29.88 -15.27
N THR A 179 -2.14 -30.84 -15.59
CA THR A 179 -2.62 -31.10 -16.96
C THR A 179 -4.07 -30.71 -17.05
N LEU A 180 -4.40 -29.80 -17.95
CA LEU A 180 -5.77 -29.49 -18.33
C LEU A 180 -6.06 -30.25 -19.61
N THR A 181 -7.15 -31.05 -19.59
CA THR A 181 -7.64 -31.75 -20.75
C THR A 181 -9.07 -31.30 -21.04
N ILE A 182 -9.34 -30.99 -22.28
CA ILE A 182 -10.66 -30.55 -22.75
C ILE A 182 -11.21 -31.58 -23.70
N PHE A 183 -12.49 -31.91 -23.53
CA PHE A 183 -13.25 -32.86 -24.34
C PHE A 183 -14.39 -32.14 -25.01
N ASP A 184 -14.77 -32.57 -26.19
CA ASP A 184 -16.00 -32.12 -26.86
C ASP A 184 -17.25 -32.80 -26.28
N ALA A 185 -18.41 -32.45 -26.82
CA ALA A 185 -19.69 -33.00 -26.38
C ALA A 185 -19.86 -34.50 -26.70
N LYS A 186 -19.02 -35.08 -27.55
CA LYS A 186 -19.00 -36.52 -27.86
C LYS A 186 -18.06 -37.29 -26.92
N GLY A 187 -17.24 -36.58 -26.14
CA GLY A 187 -16.23 -37.17 -25.28
C GLY A 187 -14.86 -37.32 -25.94
N ASP A 188 -14.68 -36.79 -27.15
CA ASP A 188 -13.38 -36.79 -27.78
C ASP A 188 -12.45 -35.71 -27.22
N ARG A 189 -11.20 -36.08 -26.96
CA ARG A 189 -10.20 -35.18 -26.45
C ARG A 189 -9.72 -34.21 -27.51
N VAL A 190 -9.99 -32.90 -27.32
CA VAL A 190 -9.67 -31.85 -28.30
C VAL A 190 -8.44 -31.05 -27.94
N LEU A 191 -8.12 -30.93 -26.65
CA LEU A 191 -6.94 -30.20 -26.19
C LEU A 191 -6.33 -30.82 -24.93
N THR A 192 -5.02 -30.83 -24.84
CA THR A 192 -4.28 -31.10 -23.62
C THR A 192 -3.19 -30.06 -23.46
N GLN A 193 -3.16 -29.39 -22.30
CA GLN A 193 -2.20 -28.33 -22.02
C GLN A 193 -1.64 -28.48 -20.61
N PHE A 194 -0.34 -28.17 -20.46
CA PHE A 194 0.38 -28.30 -19.20
C PHE A 194 0.60 -26.93 -18.57
N TYR A 195 0.42 -26.86 -17.24
CA TYR A 195 0.61 -25.67 -16.44
C TYR A 195 1.42 -25.99 -15.20
N THR A 196 2.12 -24.98 -14.70
CA THR A 196 2.73 -25.01 -13.37
C THR A 196 1.93 -24.05 -12.48
N ILE A 197 1.35 -24.56 -11.39
CA ILE A 197 0.51 -23.83 -10.48
C ILE A 197 1.26 -23.70 -9.15
N GLY A 198 1.47 -22.47 -8.66
CA GLY A 198 2.24 -22.19 -7.46
C GLY A 198 1.46 -21.45 -6.37
N ARG A 199 0.20 -21.09 -6.61
CA ARG A 199 -0.63 -20.34 -5.66
C ARG A 199 -2.10 -20.70 -5.78
N PRO A 200 -2.92 -20.38 -4.75
CA PRO A 200 -4.37 -20.55 -4.84
C PRO A 200 -4.93 -19.78 -6.04
N TYR A 201 -5.80 -20.44 -6.78
CA TYR A 201 -6.48 -19.87 -7.96
C TYR A 201 -5.56 -19.32 -9.04
N ASP A 202 -4.38 -19.89 -9.19
CA ASP A 202 -3.46 -19.52 -10.26
C ASP A 202 -4.11 -19.73 -11.64
N ARG A 203 -3.66 -18.97 -12.64
CA ARG A 203 -4.33 -18.90 -13.95
C ARG A 203 -3.84 -20.01 -14.85
N MET A 204 -4.81 -20.73 -15.44
CA MET A 204 -4.61 -21.59 -16.60
C MET A 204 -5.33 -20.95 -17.79
N ASP A 205 -4.60 -20.16 -18.57
CA ASP A 205 -5.15 -19.48 -19.74
C ASP A 205 -5.27 -20.46 -20.91
N VAL A 206 -6.45 -20.52 -21.55
CA VAL A 206 -6.79 -21.44 -22.62
C VAL A 206 -7.20 -20.66 -23.86
N ASP A 207 -6.72 -21.09 -25.03
CA ASP A 207 -7.12 -20.54 -26.32
C ASP A 207 -7.70 -21.64 -27.23
N MET A 208 -9.00 -21.61 -27.40
CA MET A 208 -9.77 -22.58 -28.23
C MET A 208 -10.19 -22.00 -29.57
N ARG A 209 -9.67 -20.83 -29.98
CA ARG A 209 -10.09 -20.16 -31.24
C ARG A 209 -9.81 -20.97 -32.50
N ALA A 210 -8.86 -21.89 -32.45
CA ALA A 210 -8.55 -22.80 -33.54
C ALA A 210 -9.58 -23.96 -33.69
N PHE A 211 -10.45 -24.12 -32.70
CA PHE A 211 -11.47 -25.18 -32.68
C PHE A 211 -12.83 -24.63 -33.09
N GLY A 212 -13.72 -25.50 -33.56
CA GLY A 212 -15.07 -25.12 -33.97
C GLY A 212 -15.89 -24.55 -32.81
N LYS A 213 -17.01 -23.88 -33.16
CA LYS A 213 -17.99 -23.47 -32.12
C LYS A 213 -18.71 -24.72 -31.61
N GLY A 214 -18.83 -24.86 -30.32
CA GLY A 214 -19.45 -26.02 -29.71
C GLY A 214 -19.49 -25.97 -28.19
N LEU A 215 -19.97 -27.05 -27.62
CA LEU A 215 -19.89 -27.35 -26.19
C LEU A 215 -18.63 -28.21 -25.96
N TYR A 216 -17.87 -27.81 -24.97
CA TYR A 216 -16.65 -28.45 -24.54
C TYR A 216 -16.66 -28.72 -23.05
#